data_2ab3e3224a98699e02e33b55a36dd53e
#
_entry.id   2ab3e3224a98699e02e33b55a36dd53e
#
_cell.length_a   1.000
_cell.length_b   1.000
_cell.length_c   1.000
_cell.angle_alpha   90.00
_cell.angle_beta   90.00
_cell.angle_gamma   90.00
#
_symmetry.space_group_name_H-M   'P 1'
#
loop_
_entity.id
_entity.type
_entity.pdbx_description
1 polymer ?
#
loop_
_entity_poly.entity_id
_entity_poly.type
_entity_poly.pdbx_seq_one_letter_code
_entity_poly.pdbx_strand_id
1 'polypeptide(L)' 'PAVCYLYPDVGRCGNNPPDIENWYFSVEAGYCGPFLWGGCGGNRNIFDNCTSCMKYCTHHPDPQGVCRDALNAE' A
#
# COMPACT_ATOMS: atom_id res chain seq x y z
N PRO A 1 -10.94 -7.52 4.51
CA PRO A 1 -10.26 -7.53 5.81
C PRO A 1 -10.15 -6.15 6.43
N ALA A 2 -10.28 -6.07 7.75
CA ALA A 2 -10.31 -4.79 8.46
C ALA A 2 -9.02 -3.98 8.30
N VAL A 3 -7.89 -4.66 8.14
CA VAL A 3 -6.59 -4.03 7.93
C VAL A 3 -6.61 -3.08 6.73
N CYS A 4 -7.35 -3.43 5.70
CA CYS A 4 -7.39 -2.65 4.45
C CYS A 4 -8.08 -1.30 4.62
N TYR A 5 -8.80 -1.10 5.73
CA TYR A 5 -9.50 0.16 6.00
C TYR A 5 -8.72 1.10 6.89
N LEU A 6 -7.54 0.70 7.35
CA LEU A 6 -6.69 1.56 8.17
C LEU A 6 -5.96 2.56 7.27
N TYR A 7 -5.81 3.80 7.75
CA TYR A 7 -4.94 4.75 7.06
C TYR A 7 -3.50 4.25 7.11
N PRO A 8 -2.73 4.47 6.04
CA PRO A 8 -1.32 4.08 6.05
C PRO A 8 -0.58 4.85 7.15
N ASP A 9 0.15 4.12 7.96
CA ASP A 9 0.95 4.69 9.03
C ASP A 9 2.42 4.58 8.64
N VAL A 10 3.04 5.72 8.42
CA VAL A 10 4.41 5.80 7.95
C VAL A 10 5.39 5.18 8.94
N GLY A 11 5.11 5.25 10.24
CA GLY A 11 6.02 4.77 11.27
C GLY A 11 7.29 5.61 11.31
N ARG A 12 8.20 5.21 12.19
CA ARG A 12 9.50 5.89 12.31
C ARG A 12 10.58 4.92 12.75
N CYS A 13 11.77 5.09 12.18
CA CYS A 13 12.94 4.35 12.57
C CYS A 13 14.04 5.36 12.88
N GLY A 14 14.22 5.67 14.16
CA GLY A 14 15.19 6.68 14.60
C GLY A 14 14.86 8.07 14.06
N ASN A 15 15.87 8.76 13.59
CA ASN A 15 15.75 10.12 13.05
C ASN A 15 15.74 10.14 11.50
N ASN A 16 15.67 8.98 10.88
CA ASN A 16 15.71 8.91 9.42
C ASN A 16 14.34 9.24 8.82
N PRO A 17 14.29 9.96 7.70
CA PRO A 17 13.01 10.16 7.01
C PRO A 17 12.50 8.86 6.42
N PRO A 18 11.17 8.71 6.25
CA PRO A 18 10.61 7.55 5.56
C PRO A 18 11.12 7.49 4.12
N ASP A 19 11.71 6.35 3.73
CA ASP A 19 12.27 6.19 2.39
C ASP A 19 12.08 4.79 1.79
N ILE A 20 11.37 3.89 2.49
CA ILE A 20 11.15 2.53 2.00
C ILE A 20 9.81 2.47 1.30
N GLU A 21 9.82 2.25 -0.02
CA GLU A 21 8.58 2.17 -0.78
C GLU A 21 7.81 0.90 -0.42
N ASN A 22 6.55 1.09 -0.04
CA ASN A 22 5.60 0.02 0.21
C ASN A 22 4.25 0.43 -0.37
N TRP A 23 3.25 -0.42 -0.21
CA TRP A 23 1.93 -0.20 -0.78
C TRP A 23 0.86 -0.34 0.30
N TYR A 24 -0.23 0.40 0.14
CA TYR A 24 -1.37 0.32 1.05
C TYR A 24 -2.66 0.34 0.25
N PHE A 25 -3.73 -0.22 0.82
CA PHE A 25 -5.03 -0.15 0.19
C PHE A 25 -5.73 1.16 0.58
N SER A 26 -6.17 1.91 -0.42
CA SER A 26 -6.93 3.14 -0.22
C SER A 26 -8.41 2.86 -0.39
N VAL A 27 -9.17 2.97 0.70
CA VAL A 27 -10.63 2.81 0.67
C VAL A 27 -11.25 3.85 -0.26
N GLU A 28 -10.74 5.06 -0.23
CA GLU A 28 -11.27 6.16 -1.03
C GLU A 28 -11.06 5.93 -2.52
N ALA A 29 -9.88 5.44 -2.88
CA ALA A 29 -9.56 5.17 -4.28
C ALA A 29 -10.12 3.83 -4.78
N GLY A 30 -10.27 2.86 -3.88
CA GLY A 30 -10.70 1.51 -4.23
C GLY A 30 -9.59 0.63 -4.77
N TYR A 31 -8.33 1.07 -4.67
CA TYR A 31 -7.17 0.28 -5.11
C TYR A 31 -5.94 0.69 -4.30
N CYS A 32 -4.86 -0.07 -4.51
CA CYS A 32 -3.63 0.14 -3.74
C CYS A 32 -2.76 1.23 -4.35
N GLY A 33 -2.12 2.00 -3.49
CA GLY A 33 -1.18 3.04 -3.88
C GLY A 33 0.14 2.92 -3.13
N PRO A 34 1.19 3.54 -3.65
CA PRO A 34 2.50 3.52 -2.98
C PRO A 34 2.58 4.55 -1.86
N PHE A 35 3.42 4.25 -0.86
CA PHE A 35 3.78 5.22 0.17
C PHE A 35 5.18 4.91 0.67
N LEU A 36 5.80 5.87 1.34
CA LEU A 36 7.12 5.69 1.90
C LEU A 36 7.00 5.38 3.39
N TRP A 37 7.54 4.21 3.78
CA TRP A 37 7.49 3.71 5.15
C TRP A 37 8.83 3.97 5.84
N GLY A 38 8.76 4.25 7.15
CA GLY A 38 9.95 4.59 7.91
C GLY A 38 10.82 3.42 8.33
N GLY A 39 10.39 2.19 8.06
CA GLY A 39 11.17 1.00 8.40
C GLY A 39 10.84 0.36 9.74
N CYS A 40 10.15 1.08 10.62
CA CYS A 40 9.75 0.60 11.93
C CYS A 40 8.36 1.11 12.25
N GLY A 41 7.59 0.32 13.01
CA GLY A 41 6.25 0.71 13.41
C GLY A 41 5.27 0.72 12.25
N GLY A 42 4.26 1.58 12.36
CA GLY A 42 3.19 1.62 11.38
C GLY A 42 2.06 0.66 11.74
N ASN A 43 1.26 0.29 10.76
CA ASN A 43 0.18 -0.68 10.95
C ASN A 43 0.26 -1.76 9.85
N ARG A 44 -0.75 -2.64 9.83
CA ARG A 44 -0.74 -3.78 8.92
C ARG A 44 -1.26 -3.50 7.53
N ASN A 45 -1.73 -2.29 7.26
CA ASN A 45 -2.11 -1.90 5.90
C ASN A 45 -0.84 -1.49 5.14
N ILE A 46 0.04 -2.48 4.96
CA ILE A 46 1.33 -2.32 4.31
C ILE A 46 1.67 -3.61 3.57
N PHE A 47 2.07 -3.47 2.32
CA PHE A 47 2.35 -4.60 1.44
C PHE A 47 3.61 -4.32 0.64
N ASP A 48 4.34 -5.39 0.30
CA ASP A 48 5.59 -5.26 -0.42
C ASP A 48 5.41 -4.79 -1.85
N ASN A 49 4.26 -5.10 -2.44
CA ASN A 49 3.97 -4.71 -3.81
C ASN A 49 2.47 -4.53 -4.01
N CYS A 50 2.14 -3.86 -5.11
CA CYS A 50 0.76 -3.53 -5.44
C CYS A 50 -0.11 -4.78 -5.65
N THR A 51 0.42 -5.77 -6.36
CA THR A 51 -0.35 -6.97 -6.69
C THR A 51 -0.77 -7.74 -5.44
N SER A 52 0.15 -7.92 -4.49
CA SER A 52 -0.16 -8.57 -3.22
C SER A 52 -1.21 -7.81 -2.44
N CYS A 53 -1.10 -6.49 -2.42
CA CYS A 53 -2.07 -5.62 -1.78
C CYS A 53 -3.46 -5.78 -2.39
N MET A 54 -3.56 -5.73 -3.71
CA MET A 54 -4.83 -5.89 -4.42
C MET A 54 -5.45 -7.26 -4.18
N LYS A 55 -4.64 -8.31 -4.22
CA LYS A 55 -5.13 -9.67 -3.98
C LYS A 55 -5.69 -9.84 -2.58
N TYR A 56 -5.06 -9.23 -1.59
CA TYR A 56 -5.47 -9.35 -0.21
C TYR A 56 -6.71 -8.49 0.10
N CYS A 57 -6.76 -7.28 -0.44
CA CYS A 57 -7.77 -6.30 -0.05
C CYS A 57 -8.97 -6.24 -0.98
N THR A 58 -8.91 -6.84 -2.18
CA THR A 58 -10.00 -6.79 -3.15
C THR A 58 -10.27 -8.15 -3.77
N HIS A 59 -11.40 -8.24 -4.46
CA HIS A 59 -11.72 -9.39 -5.30
C HIS A 59 -11.63 -9.02 -6.78
N HIS A 60 -10.81 -8.04 -7.11
CA HIS A 60 -10.67 -7.59 -8.48
C HIS A 60 -10.18 -8.74 -9.36
N PRO A 61 -10.80 -8.95 -10.55
CA PRO A 61 -10.43 -10.07 -11.41
C PRO A 61 -9.05 -9.93 -12.05
N ASP A 62 -8.51 -8.72 -12.13
CA ASP A 62 -7.21 -8.47 -12.75
C ASP A 62 -6.36 -7.52 -11.89
N PRO A 63 -5.87 -8.00 -10.73
CA PRO A 63 -5.07 -7.14 -9.86
C PRO A 63 -3.78 -6.66 -10.51
N GLN A 64 -3.15 -7.49 -11.35
CA GLN A 64 -1.92 -7.09 -12.05
C GLN A 64 -2.18 -5.96 -13.04
N GLY A 65 -3.30 -5.99 -13.75
CA GLY A 65 -3.67 -4.94 -14.67
C GLY A 65 -3.93 -3.61 -13.98
N VAL A 66 -4.63 -3.65 -12.84
CA VAL A 66 -4.87 -2.45 -12.04
C VAL A 66 -3.55 -1.83 -11.60
N CYS A 67 -2.63 -2.66 -11.11
CA CYS A 67 -1.33 -2.18 -10.63
C CYS A 67 -0.48 -1.61 -11.75
N ARG A 68 -0.48 -2.26 -12.92
CA ARG A 68 0.24 -1.74 -14.10
C ARG A 68 -0.31 -0.38 -14.50
N ASP A 69 -1.63 -0.25 -14.56
CA ASP A 69 -2.27 0.99 -14.97
C ASP A 69 -2.00 2.11 -13.97
N ALA A 70 -2.01 1.80 -12.67
CA ALA A 70 -1.68 2.78 -11.64
C ALA A 70 -0.25 3.30 -11.76
N LEU A 71 0.70 2.41 -12.06
CA LEU A 71 2.10 2.80 -12.25
C LEU A 71 2.31 3.62 -13.52
N ASN A 72 1.51 3.38 -14.53
CA ASN A 72 1.63 4.07 -15.83
C ASN A 72 0.81 5.35 -15.88
N ALA A 73 0.00 5.64 -14.87
CA ALA A 73 -0.90 6.80 -14.87
C ALA A 73 -0.18 8.12 -14.59
N GLU A 74 1.10 8.07 -14.24
CA GLU A 74 1.89 9.28 -13.95
C GLU A 74 2.55 9.85 -15.20
#